data_33c9a043f9299cffb4d9fdbb23c59777
#
_entry.id   33c9a043f9299cffb4d9fdbb23c59777
#
_cell.length_a   1.000
_cell.length_b   1.000
_cell.length_c   1.000
_cell.angle_alpha   90.00
_cell.angle_beta   90.00
_cell.angle_gamma   90.00
#
_symmetry.space_group_name_H-M   'P 1'
#
loop_
_entity.id
_entity.type
_entity.pdbx_description
1 polymer ?
#
loop_
_entity_poly.entity_id
_entity_poly.type
_entity_poly.pdbx_seq_one_letter_code
_entity_poly.pdbx_strand_id
1 'polypeptide(L)'
;MKNKNLFLTITAFLYMIQLSAQLPKTHSIGAMKNMGTTYDLNIWLDTISNKPHLYGMGPYDKMKGEITVVNGKPYVASAFIDGAFEVGKDWDIRSPFFVYSNISKWDIFEIEGDLNNVHDIQEKVATIAKENGYNLDQPFAFKIKGEFDAVTAHIVTPRLPEVEGYREGIKSQKFSFENAHGEFIGFYSEHHQGVFTHMDGFVHVHFLMKDKTFMGHLDKISTKGKTITLYLPKNQ
;
A
#
# COMPACT_ATOMS: atom_id res chain seq x y z
N MET A 1 70.19 -11.79 38.04
CA MET A 1 69.42 -11.95 36.78
C MET A 1 67.93 -11.84 37.12
N LYS A 2 67.28 -10.72 36.75
CA LYS A 2 65.85 -10.46 37.03
C LYS A 2 65.03 -10.73 35.77
N ASN A 3 64.20 -11.79 35.79
CA ASN A 3 63.27 -12.08 34.74
C ASN A 3 62.10 -11.11 34.79
N LYS A 4 61.91 -10.29 33.75
CA LYS A 4 60.74 -9.49 33.53
C LYS A 4 59.73 -10.30 32.70
N ASN A 5 58.64 -10.74 33.32
CA ASN A 5 57.51 -11.29 32.63
C ASN A 5 56.73 -10.18 31.98
N LEU A 6 56.71 -10.14 30.64
CA LEU A 6 55.92 -9.23 29.85
C LEU A 6 54.52 -9.85 29.67
N PHE A 7 53.53 -9.34 30.40
CA PHE A 7 52.11 -9.70 30.16
C PHE A 7 51.61 -8.97 28.93
N LEU A 8 51.36 -9.69 27.85
CA LEU A 8 50.74 -9.17 26.64
C LEU A 8 49.23 -9.27 26.81
N THR A 9 48.56 -8.13 27.11
CA THR A 9 47.09 -8.06 27.17
C THR A 9 46.55 -7.90 25.74
N ILE A 10 45.98 -8.97 25.19
CA ILE A 10 45.25 -8.93 23.89
C ILE A 10 43.86 -8.42 24.18
N THR A 11 43.59 -7.16 23.87
CA THR A 11 42.23 -6.60 23.89
C THR A 11 41.52 -6.95 22.60
N ALA A 12 40.70 -8.00 22.63
CA ALA A 12 39.82 -8.38 21.50
C ALA A 12 38.69 -7.36 21.40
N PHE A 13 38.75 -6.48 20.40
CA PHE A 13 37.64 -5.61 20.03
C PHE A 13 36.60 -6.47 19.30
N LEU A 14 35.54 -6.89 20.01
CA LEU A 14 34.36 -7.47 19.36
C LEU A 14 33.62 -6.35 18.62
N TYR A 15 33.82 -6.27 17.32
CA TYR A 15 32.93 -5.53 16.43
C TYR A 15 31.60 -6.27 16.42
N MET A 16 30.62 -5.85 17.22
CA MET A 16 29.22 -6.22 16.99
C MET A 16 28.77 -5.55 15.71
N ILE A 17 28.72 -6.32 14.63
CA ILE A 17 27.99 -5.94 13.44
C ILE A 17 26.52 -5.94 13.88
N GLN A 18 25.97 -4.75 14.18
CA GLN A 18 24.53 -4.60 14.27
C GLN A 18 23.98 -4.81 12.86
N LEU A 19 23.51 -6.02 12.57
CA LEU A 19 22.59 -6.20 11.46
C LEU A 19 21.35 -5.35 11.82
N SER A 20 21.26 -4.15 11.24
CA SER A 20 20.03 -3.39 11.30
C SER A 20 18.98 -4.18 10.53
N ALA A 21 18.02 -4.73 11.25
CA ALA A 21 16.88 -5.37 10.62
C ALA A 21 16.23 -4.36 9.62
N GLN A 22 16.13 -4.77 8.37
CA GLN A 22 15.70 -3.88 7.30
C GLN A 22 14.24 -4.19 6.92
N LEU A 23 13.46 -3.14 6.66
CA LEU A 23 12.10 -3.31 6.15
C LEU A 23 12.10 -4.04 4.80
N PRO A 24 11.07 -4.87 4.51
CA PRO A 24 10.89 -5.43 3.19
C PRO A 24 10.89 -4.34 2.13
N LYS A 25 11.69 -4.54 1.07
CA LYS A 25 11.87 -3.54 0.03
C LYS A 25 10.54 -3.24 -0.67
N THR A 26 10.20 -1.96 -0.74
CA THR A 26 9.10 -1.46 -1.57
C THR A 26 9.63 -1.09 -2.95
N HIS A 27 8.97 -1.60 -3.98
CA HIS A 27 9.26 -1.33 -5.38
C HIS A 27 8.17 -0.44 -5.96
N SER A 28 8.57 0.57 -6.75
CA SER A 28 7.66 1.41 -7.51
C SER A 28 8.08 1.41 -8.98
N ILE A 29 7.14 1.13 -9.87
CA ILE A 29 7.34 1.12 -11.32
C ILE A 29 6.34 2.10 -11.93
N GLY A 30 6.84 2.99 -12.79
CA GLY A 30 6.05 4.11 -13.29
C GLY A 30 5.78 5.16 -12.20
N ALA A 31 5.05 6.21 -12.55
CA ALA A 31 4.65 7.25 -11.60
C ALA A 31 3.35 7.92 -12.05
N MET A 32 2.48 8.21 -11.11
CA MET A 32 1.20 8.90 -11.35
C MET A 32 1.40 10.22 -12.13
N LYS A 33 2.37 11.04 -11.74
CA LYS A 33 2.69 12.32 -12.38
C LYS A 33 3.21 12.19 -13.82
N ASN A 34 3.67 11.00 -14.23
CA ASN A 34 4.26 10.75 -15.54
C ASN A 34 3.31 10.01 -16.48
N MET A 35 2.07 9.71 -16.08
CA MET A 35 1.13 8.95 -16.92
C MET A 35 0.75 9.68 -18.24
N GLY A 36 0.87 10.99 -18.28
CA GLY A 36 0.49 11.78 -19.45
C GLY A 36 -0.98 11.60 -19.83
N THR A 37 -1.29 11.75 -21.10
CA THR A 37 -2.65 11.58 -21.66
C THR A 37 -2.87 10.17 -22.23
N THR A 38 -1.81 9.43 -22.47
CA THR A 38 -1.84 8.09 -23.10
C THR A 38 -1.91 6.96 -22.09
N TYR A 39 -1.59 7.24 -20.82
CA TYR A 39 -1.49 6.26 -19.73
C TYR A 39 -0.64 5.06 -20.13
N ASP A 40 0.61 5.33 -20.56
CA ASP A 40 1.52 4.31 -21.04
C ASP A 40 1.74 3.23 -19.99
N LEU A 41 1.64 1.98 -20.42
CA LEU A 41 1.73 0.82 -19.53
C LEU A 41 3.22 0.55 -19.26
N ASN A 42 3.59 0.56 -17.98
CA ASN A 42 4.96 0.41 -17.54
C ASN A 42 5.26 -0.95 -16.92
N ILE A 43 4.24 -1.71 -16.55
CA ILE A 43 4.40 -3.04 -15.95
C ILE A 43 3.31 -4.02 -16.40
N TRP A 44 3.72 -5.25 -16.67
CA TRP A 44 2.89 -6.46 -16.74
C TRP A 44 3.08 -7.23 -15.43
N LEU A 45 2.02 -7.43 -14.67
CA LEU A 45 2.14 -7.98 -13.30
C LEU A 45 2.54 -9.46 -13.30
N ASP A 46 2.27 -10.21 -14.37
CA ASP A 46 2.72 -11.59 -14.53
C ASP A 46 4.26 -11.70 -14.53
N THR A 47 4.98 -10.63 -14.93
CA THR A 47 6.45 -10.57 -14.93
C THR A 47 7.07 -10.45 -13.53
N ILE A 48 6.29 -10.13 -12.49
CA ILE A 48 6.77 -10.14 -11.12
C ILE A 48 7.04 -11.61 -10.71
N SER A 49 8.31 -11.97 -10.60
CA SER A 49 8.73 -13.36 -10.36
C SER A 49 8.35 -13.88 -8.98
N ASN A 50 8.48 -13.05 -7.93
CA ASN A 50 8.19 -13.44 -6.54
C ASN A 50 6.77 -13.03 -6.14
N LYS A 51 5.80 -13.89 -6.40
CA LYS A 51 4.39 -13.66 -6.06
C LYS A 51 3.98 -14.04 -4.63
N PRO A 52 4.58 -15.05 -3.96
CA PRO A 52 4.26 -15.35 -2.56
C PRO A 52 4.44 -14.12 -1.66
N HIS A 53 3.47 -13.89 -0.78
CA HIS A 53 3.47 -12.75 0.15
C HIS A 53 3.54 -11.38 -0.51
N LEU A 54 3.23 -11.28 -1.81
CA LEU A 54 3.19 -10.02 -2.52
C LEU A 54 1.97 -9.21 -2.10
N TYR A 55 2.20 -7.95 -1.80
CA TYR A 55 1.20 -6.89 -1.63
C TYR A 55 1.51 -5.79 -2.63
N GLY A 56 0.51 -5.24 -3.26
CA GLY A 56 0.73 -4.17 -4.25
C GLY A 56 -0.57 -3.54 -4.70
N MET A 57 -0.47 -2.37 -5.35
CA MET A 57 -1.61 -1.65 -5.89
C MET A 57 -1.21 -0.69 -7.00
N GLY A 58 -2.21 -0.33 -7.79
CA GLY A 58 -2.12 0.63 -8.87
C GLY A 58 -3.38 0.59 -9.73
N PRO A 59 -3.51 1.47 -10.72
CA PRO A 59 -4.63 1.45 -11.64
C PRO A 59 -4.52 0.28 -12.62
N TYR A 60 -5.68 -0.24 -13.03
CA TYR A 60 -5.77 -1.28 -14.04
C TYR A 60 -5.73 -0.69 -15.44
N ASP A 61 -4.88 -1.28 -16.30
CA ASP A 61 -4.72 -0.93 -17.70
C ASP A 61 -4.58 0.61 -17.87
N LYS A 62 -5.22 1.20 -18.83
CA LYS A 62 -5.25 2.65 -19.08
C LYS A 62 -6.36 3.33 -18.27
N MET A 63 -6.28 3.27 -16.94
CA MET A 63 -7.28 3.80 -16.01
C MET A 63 -8.67 3.19 -16.21
N LYS A 64 -8.73 1.86 -16.40
CA LYS A 64 -9.99 1.12 -16.59
C LYS A 64 -10.47 0.41 -15.33
N GLY A 65 -9.85 0.68 -14.22
CA GLY A 65 -10.15 0.06 -12.93
C GLY A 65 -9.00 0.16 -11.96
N GLU A 66 -9.09 -0.64 -10.90
CA GLU A 66 -8.11 -0.69 -9.82
C GLU A 66 -7.51 -2.10 -9.70
N ILE A 67 -6.25 -2.17 -9.27
CA ILE A 67 -5.54 -3.40 -8.95
C ILE A 67 -5.17 -3.38 -7.48
N THR A 68 -5.42 -4.48 -6.77
CA THR A 68 -4.87 -4.74 -5.44
C THR A 68 -4.37 -6.17 -5.37
N VAL A 69 -3.11 -6.36 -4.99
CA VAL A 69 -2.56 -7.69 -4.70
C VAL A 69 -2.47 -7.88 -3.20
N VAL A 70 -3.02 -8.98 -2.70
CA VAL A 70 -3.04 -9.31 -1.27
C VAL A 70 -2.50 -10.71 -1.06
N ASN A 71 -1.35 -10.81 -0.40
CA ASN A 71 -0.67 -12.08 -0.11
C ASN A 71 -0.55 -12.98 -1.36
N GLY A 72 -0.09 -12.41 -2.46
CA GLY A 72 0.13 -13.10 -3.72
C GLY A 72 -1.14 -13.42 -4.52
N LYS A 73 -2.28 -12.84 -4.17
CA LYS A 73 -3.54 -12.99 -4.91
C LYS A 73 -3.95 -11.65 -5.52
N PRO A 74 -4.05 -11.53 -6.84
CA PRO A 74 -4.49 -10.32 -7.49
C PRO A 74 -6.02 -10.17 -7.39
N TYR A 75 -6.47 -8.95 -7.28
CA TYR A 75 -7.86 -8.52 -7.40
C TYR A 75 -7.88 -7.33 -8.36
N VAL A 76 -8.71 -7.40 -9.39
CA VAL A 76 -8.86 -6.36 -10.41
C VAL A 76 -10.31 -5.91 -10.43
N ALA A 77 -10.56 -4.69 -10.02
CA ALA A 77 -11.90 -4.12 -10.05
C ALA A 77 -12.09 -3.25 -11.29
N SER A 78 -13.17 -3.47 -12.01
CA SER A 78 -13.63 -2.65 -13.13
C SER A 78 -15.06 -2.18 -12.88
N ALA A 79 -15.35 -0.92 -13.19
CA ALA A 79 -16.70 -0.38 -13.09
C ALA A 79 -17.23 0.01 -14.46
N PHE A 80 -18.55 -0.13 -14.64
CA PHE A 80 -19.26 0.14 -15.86
C PHE A 80 -20.15 1.38 -15.74
N ILE A 81 -20.52 1.97 -16.87
CA ILE A 81 -21.28 3.22 -16.91
C ILE A 81 -22.65 3.10 -16.23
N ASP A 82 -23.23 1.91 -16.24
CA ASP A 82 -24.55 1.62 -15.65
C ASP A 82 -24.52 1.45 -14.12
N GLY A 83 -23.36 1.55 -13.51
CA GLY A 83 -23.21 1.39 -12.07
C GLY A 83 -22.80 -0.01 -11.63
N ALA A 84 -22.73 -0.95 -12.53
CA ALA A 84 -22.22 -2.28 -12.23
C ALA A 84 -20.69 -2.25 -12.05
N PHE A 85 -20.18 -3.25 -11.35
CA PHE A 85 -18.74 -3.50 -11.24
C PHE A 85 -18.47 -4.99 -11.17
N GLU A 86 -17.24 -5.37 -11.44
CA GLU A 86 -16.76 -6.74 -11.29
C GLU A 86 -15.38 -6.76 -10.60
N VAL A 87 -15.06 -7.88 -9.95
CA VAL A 87 -13.74 -8.13 -9.35
C VAL A 87 -13.18 -9.44 -9.90
N GLY A 88 -12.23 -9.31 -10.81
CA GLY A 88 -11.47 -10.43 -11.39
C GLY A 88 -10.27 -10.84 -10.54
N LYS A 89 -9.66 -11.99 -10.87
CA LYS A 89 -8.49 -12.58 -10.19
C LYS A 89 -7.50 -13.13 -11.21
N ASP A 90 -6.93 -12.28 -12.03
CA ASP A 90 -5.98 -12.67 -13.05
C ASP A 90 -4.62 -12.01 -12.81
N TRP A 91 -3.54 -12.62 -13.31
CA TRP A 91 -2.19 -12.06 -13.34
C TRP A 91 -1.82 -11.44 -14.70
N ASP A 92 -2.51 -11.75 -15.77
CA ASP A 92 -2.34 -11.09 -17.06
C ASP A 92 -2.98 -9.70 -17.04
N ILE A 93 -2.42 -8.84 -16.21
CA ILE A 93 -2.85 -7.47 -15.98
C ILE A 93 -1.68 -6.50 -16.12
N ARG A 94 -2.01 -5.28 -16.50
CA ARG A 94 -1.05 -4.23 -16.81
C ARG A 94 -1.38 -2.97 -16.05
N SER A 95 -0.37 -2.15 -15.77
CA SER A 95 -0.56 -0.90 -15.06
C SER A 95 0.39 0.19 -15.57
N PRO A 96 -0.06 1.46 -15.63
CA PRO A 96 0.83 2.59 -15.90
C PRO A 96 1.75 2.91 -14.72
N PHE A 97 1.34 2.65 -13.48
CA PHE A 97 2.23 2.65 -12.31
C PHE A 97 1.78 1.60 -11.31
N PHE A 98 2.72 1.02 -10.60
CA PHE A 98 2.43 -0.01 -9.62
C PHE A 98 3.44 0.02 -8.48
N VAL A 99 2.95 -0.01 -7.25
CA VAL A 99 3.77 -0.14 -6.05
C VAL A 99 3.55 -1.52 -5.43
N TYR A 100 4.63 -2.17 -4.99
CA TYR A 100 4.53 -3.49 -4.37
C TYR A 100 5.68 -3.82 -3.43
N SER A 101 5.44 -4.75 -2.52
CA SER A 101 6.41 -5.30 -1.58
C SER A 101 6.05 -6.75 -1.23
N ASN A 102 7.07 -7.59 -0.94
CA ASN A 102 6.87 -8.95 -0.45
C ASN A 102 7.01 -8.95 1.07
N ILE A 103 5.93 -9.27 1.80
CA ILE A 103 5.87 -9.18 3.25
C ILE A 103 5.38 -10.51 3.82
N SER A 104 6.30 -11.28 4.36
CA SER A 104 6.01 -12.59 4.94
C SER A 104 5.56 -12.53 6.40
N LYS A 105 5.96 -11.49 7.13
CA LYS A 105 5.66 -11.32 8.56
C LYS A 105 5.21 -9.90 8.85
N TRP A 106 4.30 -9.78 9.83
CA TRP A 106 3.69 -8.52 10.23
C TRP A 106 3.79 -8.36 11.74
N ASP A 107 4.13 -7.18 12.20
CA ASP A 107 3.87 -6.72 13.57
C ASP A 107 2.44 -6.19 13.63
N ILE A 108 1.79 -6.40 14.77
CA ILE A 108 0.34 -6.18 14.93
C ILE A 108 0.12 -5.14 16.03
N PHE A 109 -0.69 -4.14 15.73
CA PHE A 109 -1.02 -3.04 16.63
C PHE A 109 -2.53 -2.81 16.62
N GLU A 110 -3.08 -2.38 17.74
CA GLU A 110 -4.44 -1.85 17.80
C GLU A 110 -4.42 -0.34 17.50
N ILE A 111 -5.37 0.14 16.70
CA ILE A 111 -5.58 1.56 16.51
C ILE A 111 -6.58 2.04 17.55
N GLU A 112 -6.11 2.93 18.42
CA GLU A 112 -6.96 3.61 19.39
C GLU A 112 -7.59 4.88 18.77
N GLY A 113 -8.87 5.09 19.07
CA GLY A 113 -9.65 6.21 18.58
C GLY A 113 -10.21 6.01 17.17
N ASP A 114 -11.06 6.94 16.78
CA ASP A 114 -11.76 6.85 15.51
C ASP A 114 -10.92 7.32 14.34
N LEU A 115 -11.12 6.68 13.18
CA LEU A 115 -10.69 7.16 11.88
C LEU A 115 -11.90 7.74 11.15
N ASN A 116 -11.81 8.98 10.70
CA ASN A 116 -12.90 9.69 10.02
C ASN A 116 -12.58 10.00 8.55
N ASN A 117 -11.31 9.87 8.15
CA ASN A 117 -10.84 10.15 6.80
C ASN A 117 -9.50 9.46 6.52
N VAL A 118 -9.01 9.56 5.30
CA VAL A 118 -7.72 8.97 4.88
C VAL A 118 -6.52 9.62 5.58
N HIS A 119 -6.63 10.91 5.95
CA HIS A 119 -5.57 11.61 6.68
C HIS A 119 -5.38 11.02 8.09
N ASP A 120 -6.47 10.67 8.78
CA ASP A 120 -6.39 10.00 10.10
C ASP A 120 -5.66 8.65 9.98
N ILE A 121 -5.86 7.91 8.88
CA ILE A 121 -5.08 6.70 8.59
C ILE A 121 -3.59 7.04 8.49
N GLN A 122 -3.25 8.06 7.70
CA GLN A 122 -1.87 8.49 7.52
C GLN A 122 -1.21 8.83 8.85
N GLU A 123 -1.85 9.65 9.68
CA GLU A 123 -1.32 10.07 10.98
C GLU A 123 -1.15 8.89 11.94
N LYS A 124 -2.15 7.99 12.03
CA LYS A 124 -2.07 6.82 12.90
C LYS A 124 -0.98 5.86 12.47
N VAL A 125 -0.88 5.58 11.16
CA VAL A 125 0.17 4.72 10.61
C VAL A 125 1.55 5.32 10.88
N ALA A 126 1.75 6.61 10.63
CA ALA A 126 3.03 7.30 10.87
C ALA A 126 3.41 7.30 12.37
N THR A 127 2.45 7.62 13.25
CA THR A 127 2.67 7.66 14.70
C THR A 127 3.08 6.30 15.23
N ILE A 128 2.29 5.26 14.96
CA ILE A 128 2.57 3.90 15.44
C ILE A 128 3.89 3.38 14.85
N ALA A 129 4.15 3.62 13.56
CA ALA A 129 5.40 3.23 12.93
C ALA A 129 6.61 3.90 13.62
N LYS A 130 6.55 5.21 13.83
CA LYS A 130 7.62 5.99 14.48
C LYS A 130 7.87 5.54 15.92
N GLU A 131 6.83 5.34 16.71
CA GLU A 131 6.91 4.87 18.10
C GLU A 131 7.51 3.46 18.22
N ASN A 132 7.39 2.66 17.16
CA ASN A 132 7.94 1.30 17.10
C ASN A 132 9.26 1.22 16.29
N GLY A 133 9.94 2.35 16.08
CA GLY A 133 11.29 2.40 15.52
C GLY A 133 11.38 2.21 14.00
N TYR A 134 10.27 2.37 13.27
CA TYR A 134 10.29 2.37 11.81
C TYR A 134 10.91 3.66 11.28
N ASN A 135 11.73 3.53 10.24
CA ASN A 135 12.26 4.68 9.52
C ASN A 135 11.22 5.17 8.50
N LEU A 136 10.60 6.33 8.74
CA LEU A 136 9.59 6.92 7.86
C LEU A 136 10.16 7.44 6.53
N ASP A 137 11.50 7.63 6.42
CA ASP A 137 12.16 7.95 5.14
C ASP A 137 12.09 6.78 4.13
N GLN A 138 11.81 5.57 4.61
CA GLN A 138 11.67 4.39 3.75
C GLN A 138 10.19 4.11 3.50
N PRO A 139 9.78 3.88 2.24
CA PRO A 139 8.42 3.48 1.94
C PRO A 139 8.12 2.09 2.46
N PHE A 140 6.92 1.88 2.98
CA PHE A 140 6.47 0.57 3.45
C PHE A 140 4.98 0.35 3.17
N ALA A 141 4.59 -0.92 3.03
CA ALA A 141 3.19 -1.30 2.98
C ALA A 141 2.61 -1.43 4.39
N PHE A 142 1.31 -1.24 4.52
CA PHE A 142 0.56 -1.54 5.74
C PHE A 142 -0.78 -2.18 5.42
N LYS A 143 -1.41 -2.79 6.44
CA LYS A 143 -2.79 -3.26 6.37
C LYS A 143 -3.56 -2.77 7.57
N ILE A 144 -4.85 -2.49 7.38
CA ILE A 144 -5.79 -2.26 8.48
C ILE A 144 -6.93 -3.25 8.30
N LYS A 145 -7.28 -3.99 9.36
CA LYS A 145 -8.38 -4.96 9.35
C LYS A 145 -9.39 -4.64 10.42
N GLY A 146 -10.64 -4.86 10.11
CA GLY A 146 -11.71 -4.70 11.08
C GLY A 146 -13.09 -4.61 10.45
N GLU A 147 -14.00 -4.15 11.30
CA GLU A 147 -15.31 -3.66 10.91
C GLU A 147 -15.26 -2.13 10.91
N PHE A 148 -15.85 -1.53 9.89
CA PHE A 148 -15.88 -0.10 9.68
C PHE A 148 -17.35 0.36 9.69
N ASP A 149 -17.65 1.47 10.38
CA ASP A 149 -18.98 2.06 10.41
C ASP A 149 -19.44 2.46 9.00
N ALA A 150 -18.56 3.12 8.25
CA ALA A 150 -18.79 3.43 6.85
C ALA A 150 -17.50 3.43 6.04
N VAL A 151 -17.56 2.99 4.80
CA VAL A 151 -16.49 3.07 3.81
C VAL A 151 -17.06 3.60 2.51
N THR A 152 -16.39 4.61 1.94
CA THR A 152 -16.62 5.01 0.55
C THR A 152 -15.33 4.77 -0.22
N ALA A 153 -15.43 4.03 -1.31
CA ALA A 153 -14.32 3.76 -2.21
C ALA A 153 -14.75 3.92 -3.66
N HIS A 154 -13.79 4.20 -4.54
CA HIS A 154 -14.10 4.33 -5.95
C HIS A 154 -13.32 3.35 -6.82
N ILE A 155 -13.84 3.11 -8.00
CA ILE A 155 -13.17 2.42 -9.08
C ILE A 155 -13.08 3.40 -10.24
N VAL A 156 -11.87 3.67 -10.75
CA VAL A 156 -11.68 4.52 -11.92
C VAL A 156 -12.29 3.84 -13.14
N THR A 157 -12.87 4.64 -14.03
CA THR A 157 -13.50 4.17 -15.27
C THR A 157 -12.67 4.59 -16.47
N PRO A 158 -12.84 3.93 -17.63
CA PRO A 158 -12.16 4.32 -18.86
C PRO A 158 -12.33 5.81 -19.16
N ARG A 159 -11.25 6.43 -19.61
CA ARG A 159 -11.25 7.84 -20.01
C ARG A 159 -12.15 8.05 -21.24
N LEU A 160 -12.86 9.17 -21.25
CA LEU A 160 -13.61 9.60 -22.42
C LEU A 160 -12.65 10.07 -23.51
N PRO A 161 -12.74 9.57 -24.77
CA PRO A 161 -11.79 9.85 -25.83
C PRO A 161 -11.73 11.32 -26.24
N GLU A 162 -12.84 12.04 -26.07
CA GLU A 162 -13.02 13.45 -26.45
C GLU A 162 -12.41 14.46 -25.48
N VAL A 163 -11.88 13.99 -24.34
CA VAL A 163 -11.32 14.87 -23.30
C VAL A 163 -9.82 14.72 -23.24
N GLU A 164 -9.09 15.80 -23.41
CA GLU A 164 -7.62 15.86 -23.29
C GLU A 164 -7.19 16.27 -21.87
N GLY A 165 -5.97 15.93 -21.49
CA GLY A 165 -5.38 16.27 -20.20
C GLY A 165 -5.23 15.08 -19.26
N TYR A 166 -4.28 15.17 -18.31
CA TYR A 166 -3.90 14.06 -17.45
C TYR A 166 -5.06 13.57 -16.55
N ARG A 167 -5.84 14.47 -16.00
CA ARG A 167 -6.96 14.12 -15.11
C ARG A 167 -8.34 14.34 -15.74
N GLU A 168 -8.37 15.09 -16.79
CA GLU A 168 -9.60 15.40 -17.52
C GLU A 168 -10.11 14.13 -18.22
N GLY A 169 -11.40 13.89 -18.10
CA GLY A 169 -12.06 12.71 -18.68
C GLY A 169 -11.88 11.41 -17.88
N ILE A 170 -11.02 11.34 -16.88
CA ILE A 170 -11.06 10.24 -15.92
C ILE A 170 -12.29 10.43 -15.04
N LYS A 171 -13.13 9.42 -15.04
CA LYS A 171 -14.23 9.32 -14.10
C LYS A 171 -13.97 8.23 -13.10
N SER A 172 -14.58 8.35 -11.96
CA SER A 172 -14.57 7.30 -10.95
C SER A 172 -16.02 7.05 -10.52
N GLN A 173 -16.35 5.80 -10.36
CA GLN A 173 -17.61 5.40 -9.78
C GLN A 173 -17.42 5.14 -8.30
N LYS A 174 -18.23 5.82 -7.47
CA LYS A 174 -18.15 5.71 -6.02
C LYS A 174 -19.16 4.71 -5.49
N PHE A 175 -18.71 3.94 -4.52
CA PHE A 175 -19.50 2.94 -3.81
C PHE A 175 -19.38 3.21 -2.32
N SER A 176 -20.51 3.20 -1.62
CA SER A 176 -20.54 3.43 -0.17
C SER A 176 -21.17 2.23 0.53
N PHE A 177 -20.55 1.83 1.63
CA PHE A 177 -20.93 0.67 2.43
C PHE A 177 -21.04 1.08 3.89
N GLU A 178 -22.13 0.68 4.55
CA GLU A 178 -22.30 0.78 5.98
C GLU A 178 -21.99 -0.56 6.65
N ASN A 179 -21.45 -0.54 7.86
CA ASN A 179 -21.02 -1.73 8.59
C ASN A 179 -20.13 -2.66 7.74
N ALA A 180 -19.20 -2.05 7.00
CA ALA A 180 -18.32 -2.75 6.09
C ALA A 180 -17.31 -3.61 6.87
N HIS A 181 -17.11 -4.86 6.44
CA HIS A 181 -16.10 -5.75 7.00
C HIS A 181 -15.05 -6.07 5.93
N GLY A 182 -13.79 -5.78 6.21
CA GLY A 182 -12.73 -5.98 5.22
C GLY A 182 -11.34 -5.60 5.70
N GLU A 183 -10.51 -5.32 4.72
CA GLU A 183 -9.14 -4.88 4.95
C GLU A 183 -8.77 -3.72 4.03
N PHE A 184 -8.04 -2.75 4.55
CA PHE A 184 -7.32 -1.78 3.77
C PHE A 184 -5.91 -2.30 3.53
N ILE A 185 -5.47 -2.18 2.29
CA ILE A 185 -4.08 -2.36 1.89
C ILE A 185 -3.57 -0.97 1.53
N GLY A 186 -2.47 -0.56 2.14
CA GLY A 186 -1.90 0.76 1.91
C GLY A 186 -0.40 0.74 1.75
N PHE A 187 0.13 1.79 1.14
CA PHE A 187 1.55 2.11 1.12
C PHE A 187 1.74 3.51 1.69
N TYR A 188 2.71 3.64 2.58
CA TYR A 188 3.13 4.89 3.17
C TYR A 188 4.46 5.34 2.59
N SER A 189 4.59 6.63 2.28
CA SER A 189 5.87 7.27 1.98
C SER A 189 5.78 8.78 2.00
N GLU A 190 6.73 9.44 2.68
CA GLU A 190 6.88 10.89 2.67
C GLU A 190 7.55 11.43 1.40
N HIS A 191 8.15 10.57 0.56
CA HIS A 191 8.98 10.96 -0.59
C HIS A 191 8.44 10.52 -1.94
N HIS A 192 7.25 9.89 -2.01
CA HIS A 192 6.70 9.35 -3.26
C HIS A 192 5.38 9.99 -3.67
N GLN A 193 5.17 11.28 -3.29
CA GLN A 193 4.02 12.06 -3.73
C GLN A 193 4.02 12.22 -5.26
N GLY A 194 2.88 11.93 -5.88
CA GLY A 194 2.74 11.90 -7.33
C GLY A 194 3.49 10.74 -8.02
N VAL A 195 4.16 9.87 -7.27
CA VAL A 195 4.71 8.60 -7.78
C VAL A 195 3.68 7.50 -7.55
N PHE A 196 3.44 7.12 -6.31
CA PHE A 196 2.38 6.18 -5.95
C PHE A 196 1.50 6.66 -4.80
N THR A 197 1.85 7.72 -4.08
CA THR A 197 0.94 8.40 -3.16
C THR A 197 0.35 9.64 -3.83
N HIS A 198 -0.76 10.16 -3.29
CA HIS A 198 -1.37 11.38 -3.80
C HIS A 198 -0.43 12.59 -3.66
N MET A 199 -0.68 13.65 -4.44
CA MET A 199 0.15 14.87 -4.41
C MET A 199 0.13 15.57 -3.04
N ASP A 200 -0.94 15.40 -2.29
CA ASP A 200 -1.26 16.04 -1.01
C ASP A 200 -1.25 15.08 0.19
N GLY A 201 -0.75 13.85 0.01
CA GLY A 201 -0.73 12.84 1.05
C GLY A 201 0.44 11.87 0.97
N PHE A 202 0.68 11.17 2.06
CA PHE A 202 1.77 10.19 2.19
C PHE A 202 1.28 8.74 2.14
N VAL A 203 -0.02 8.53 1.91
CA VAL A 203 -0.60 7.20 1.78
C VAL A 203 -1.34 7.02 0.48
N HIS A 204 -1.36 5.78 -0.01
CA HIS A 204 -2.24 5.28 -1.05
C HIS A 204 -2.95 4.06 -0.47
N VAL A 205 -4.27 4.02 -0.49
CA VAL A 205 -5.03 3.00 0.24
C VAL A 205 -6.15 2.44 -0.63
N HIS A 206 -6.24 1.12 -0.71
CA HIS A 206 -7.35 0.41 -1.32
C HIS A 206 -8.14 -0.37 -0.25
N PHE A 207 -9.44 -0.44 -0.42
CA PHE A 207 -10.35 -1.25 0.38
C PHE A 207 -10.65 -2.56 -0.34
N LEU A 208 -10.52 -3.69 0.36
CA LEU A 208 -10.94 -5.01 -0.10
C LEU A 208 -11.94 -5.58 0.90
N MET A 209 -13.19 -5.77 0.47
CA MET A 209 -14.24 -6.38 1.29
C MET A 209 -13.87 -7.81 1.69
N LYS A 210 -14.31 -8.26 2.87
CA LYS A 210 -13.93 -9.58 3.44
C LYS A 210 -14.29 -10.75 2.52
N ASP A 211 -15.44 -10.70 1.89
CA ASP A 211 -15.94 -11.72 0.97
C ASP A 211 -15.34 -11.61 -0.45
N LYS A 212 -14.51 -10.56 -0.67
CA LYS A 212 -13.85 -10.29 -1.96
C LYS A 212 -14.81 -9.95 -3.10
N THR A 213 -16.01 -9.51 -2.78
CA THR A 213 -16.99 -9.07 -3.78
C THR A 213 -16.77 -7.65 -4.25
N PHE A 214 -16.09 -6.80 -3.44
CA PHE A 214 -15.74 -5.43 -3.78
C PHE A 214 -14.26 -5.14 -3.48
N MET A 215 -13.63 -4.37 -4.35
CA MET A 215 -12.32 -3.74 -4.15
C MET A 215 -12.31 -2.38 -4.86
N GLY A 216 -11.66 -1.38 -4.25
CA GLY A 216 -11.54 -0.05 -4.85
C GLY A 216 -10.62 0.87 -4.06
N HIS A 217 -10.29 2.03 -4.64
CA HIS A 217 -9.49 3.07 -4.01
C HIS A 217 -10.30 3.77 -2.91
N LEU A 218 -9.72 3.92 -1.72
CA LEU A 218 -10.39 4.50 -0.55
C LEU A 218 -10.54 6.02 -0.69
N ASP A 219 -11.78 6.51 -0.58
CA ASP A 219 -12.11 7.94 -0.50
C ASP A 219 -12.40 8.39 0.93
N LYS A 220 -13.21 7.61 1.66
CA LYS A 220 -13.67 7.96 3.01
C LYS A 220 -13.78 6.72 3.89
N ILE A 221 -13.59 6.93 5.18
CA ILE A 221 -13.74 5.92 6.21
C ILE A 221 -14.42 6.53 7.44
N SER A 222 -15.14 5.72 8.19
CA SER A 222 -15.56 5.97 9.57
C SER A 222 -15.45 4.68 10.38
N THR A 223 -14.90 4.77 11.58
CA THR A 223 -14.75 3.60 12.47
C THR A 223 -15.59 3.69 13.74
N LYS A 224 -16.08 4.82 14.15
CA LYS A 224 -16.95 5.11 15.30
C LYS A 224 -16.97 4.04 16.40
N GLY A 225 -15.95 4.06 17.28
CA GLY A 225 -15.85 3.16 18.42
C GLY A 225 -15.60 1.69 18.08
N LYS A 226 -15.28 1.37 16.83
CA LYS A 226 -14.91 0.00 16.44
C LYS A 226 -13.42 -0.22 16.62
N THR A 227 -13.06 -1.37 17.17
CA THR A 227 -11.66 -1.79 17.27
C THR A 227 -11.16 -2.24 15.91
N ILE A 228 -10.05 -1.65 15.49
CA ILE A 228 -9.39 -1.97 14.23
C ILE A 228 -7.92 -2.29 14.46
N THR A 229 -7.38 -3.15 13.63
CA THR A 229 -6.02 -3.67 13.77
C THR A 229 -5.12 -3.20 12.63
N LEU A 230 -4.01 -2.57 12.98
CA LEU A 230 -2.94 -2.19 12.05
C LEU A 230 -1.88 -3.30 11.98
N TYR A 231 -1.42 -3.59 10.79
CA TYR A 231 -0.32 -4.49 10.49
C TYR A 231 0.78 -3.70 9.79
N LEU A 232 1.97 -3.67 10.38
CA LEU A 232 3.18 -3.10 9.79
C LEU A 232 4.16 -4.24 9.42
N PRO A 233 4.95 -4.11 8.33
CA PRO A 233 5.85 -5.16 7.92
C PRO A 233 6.95 -5.37 8.97
N LYS A 234 7.12 -6.60 9.43
CA LYS A 234 8.18 -6.94 10.37
C LYS A 234 9.54 -6.83 9.70
N ASN A 235 10.49 -6.20 10.37
CA ASN A 235 11.89 -6.18 9.96
C ASN A 235 12.42 -7.61 9.72
N GLN A 236 13.19 -7.80 8.65
CA GLN A 236 13.76 -9.08 8.23
C GLN A 236 15.26 -9.12 8.50
#